data_6f33273983492d58089a9e3b0e7a5ed7
#
_entry.id   6f33273983492d58089a9e3b0e7a5ed7
#
_cell.length_a   1.000
_cell.length_b   1.000
_cell.length_c   1.000
_cell.angle_alpha   90.00
_cell.angle_beta   90.00
_cell.angle_gamma   90.00
#
_symmetry.space_group_name_H-M   'P 1'
#
loop_
_entity.id
_entity.type
_entity.pdbx_description
1 polymer ?
#
loop_
_entity_poly.entity_id
_entity_poly.type
_entity_poly.pdbx_seq_one_letter_code
_entity_poly.pdbx_strand_id
1 'polypeptide(L)'
;MSLELRVGNRFRLGQKIGAGSFGEIFRGTNIQTGETVAIKLEQAKTRHPQLAFEARFYRILNAGGGVVGIPNILFYGVEGEFNVMVMDLLGPSLEDLFSFCDRKLSLKTTLMVAEQMIARIEFVHSKSVIHRDMKPDNFLMGTGKKGHHVYVVDFGLAKKYRDPRTHQHIPYKEGKKPDGNGTVLFDQHAPWH
;
A
#
# COMPACT_ATOMS: atom_id res chain seq x y z
N MET A 1 8.36 -31.60 12.46
CA MET A 1 7.94 -30.97 11.19
C MET A 1 7.28 -29.65 11.54
N SER A 2 7.94 -28.53 11.28
CA SER A 2 7.29 -27.21 11.45
C SER A 2 6.21 -27.12 10.38
N LEU A 3 4.97 -26.90 10.80
CA LEU A 3 3.86 -26.57 9.90
C LEU A 3 4.24 -25.26 9.16
N GLU A 4 4.67 -25.39 7.90
CA GLU A 4 4.91 -24.24 7.05
C GLU A 4 3.57 -23.57 6.77
N LEU A 5 3.33 -22.42 7.36
CA LEU A 5 2.13 -21.63 7.07
C LEU A 5 2.17 -21.21 5.61
N ARG A 6 1.18 -21.66 4.83
CA ARG A 6 1.05 -21.33 3.41
C ARG A 6 -0.18 -20.46 3.20
N VAL A 7 -0.01 -19.43 2.42
CA VAL A 7 -1.07 -18.50 2.00
C VAL A 7 -1.42 -18.79 0.55
N GLY A 8 -2.74 -18.94 0.24
CA GLY A 8 -3.23 -19.23 -1.10
C GLY A 8 -2.60 -20.47 -1.72
N ASN A 9 -2.20 -21.45 -0.91
CA ASN A 9 -1.48 -22.66 -1.34
C ASN A 9 -0.20 -22.42 -2.16
N ARG A 10 0.22 -21.18 -2.30
CA ARG A 10 1.29 -20.75 -3.23
C ARG A 10 2.39 -19.95 -2.55
N PHE A 11 2.13 -19.30 -1.44
CA PHE A 11 3.10 -18.43 -0.79
C PHE A 11 3.41 -18.96 0.61
N ARG A 12 4.69 -19.25 0.86
CA ARG A 12 5.18 -19.63 2.18
C ARG A 12 5.42 -18.39 3.01
N LEU A 13 4.84 -18.33 4.20
CA LEU A 13 5.08 -17.26 5.16
C LEU A 13 6.49 -17.41 5.76
N GLY A 14 7.22 -16.32 5.84
CA GLY A 14 8.58 -16.26 6.38
C GLY A 14 8.69 -15.33 7.57
N GLN A 15 9.81 -14.62 7.67
CA GLN A 15 10.12 -13.72 8.78
C GLN A 15 9.25 -12.45 8.73
N LYS A 16 8.82 -11.96 9.89
CA LYS A 16 8.22 -10.63 10.04
C LYS A 16 9.25 -9.55 9.71
N ILE A 17 8.87 -8.63 8.83
CA ILE A 17 9.72 -7.52 8.36
C ILE A 17 9.18 -6.15 8.75
N GLY A 18 7.95 -6.06 9.23
CA GLY A 18 7.36 -4.80 9.65
C GLY A 18 6.01 -4.98 10.32
N ALA A 19 5.51 -3.88 10.86
CA ALA A 19 4.14 -3.74 11.34
C ALA A 19 3.64 -2.36 10.92
N GLY A 20 2.46 -2.32 10.31
CA GLY A 20 1.76 -1.08 9.98
C GLY A 20 0.61 -0.82 10.94
N SER A 21 -0.07 0.30 10.77
CA SER A 21 -1.23 0.70 11.59
C SER A 21 -2.38 -0.32 11.56
N PHE A 22 -2.41 -1.21 10.55
CA PHE A 22 -3.54 -2.10 10.27
C PHE A 22 -3.13 -3.56 10.09
N GLY A 23 -1.91 -3.94 10.50
CA GLY A 23 -1.49 -5.34 10.40
C GLY A 23 0.01 -5.55 10.42
N GLU A 24 0.40 -6.80 10.31
CA GLU A 24 1.78 -7.25 10.30
C GLU A 24 2.24 -7.56 8.88
N ILE A 25 3.50 -7.27 8.59
CA ILE A 25 4.11 -7.51 7.27
C ILE A 25 5.21 -8.55 7.42
N PHE A 26 5.15 -9.57 6.58
CA PHE A 26 6.10 -10.67 6.55
C PHE A 26 6.78 -10.76 5.18
N ARG A 27 8.02 -11.19 5.18
CA ARG A 27 8.65 -11.70 3.96
C ARG A 27 8.07 -13.08 3.68
N GLY A 28 7.74 -13.36 2.44
CA GLY A 28 7.31 -14.68 1.99
C GLY A 28 8.07 -15.14 0.75
N THR A 29 7.78 -16.35 0.31
CA THR A 29 8.35 -16.95 -0.90
C THR A 29 7.23 -17.58 -1.71
N ASN A 30 7.12 -17.24 -2.98
CA ASN A 30 6.32 -17.97 -3.93
C ASN A 30 6.96 -19.35 -4.17
N ILE A 31 6.30 -20.42 -3.76
CA ILE A 31 6.87 -21.79 -3.82
C ILE A 31 6.99 -22.33 -5.25
N GLN A 32 6.29 -21.73 -6.22
CA GLN A 32 6.33 -22.11 -7.63
C GLN A 32 7.49 -21.44 -8.38
N THR A 33 7.74 -20.14 -8.10
CA THR A 33 8.74 -19.35 -8.83
C THR A 33 10.02 -19.10 -8.05
N GLY A 34 10.02 -19.33 -6.73
CA GLY A 34 11.12 -18.98 -5.84
C GLY A 34 11.22 -17.47 -5.51
N GLU A 35 10.37 -16.65 -6.10
CA GLU A 35 10.40 -15.20 -5.89
C GLU A 35 10.03 -14.83 -4.46
N THR A 36 10.72 -13.84 -3.90
CA THR A 36 10.37 -13.25 -2.62
C THR A 36 9.23 -12.24 -2.78
N VAL A 37 8.32 -12.26 -1.79
CA VAL A 37 7.12 -11.42 -1.77
C VAL A 37 6.94 -10.77 -0.39
N ALA A 38 6.13 -9.73 -0.30
CA ALA A 38 5.62 -9.19 0.95
C ALA A 38 4.22 -9.76 1.20
N ILE A 39 3.96 -10.19 2.44
CA ILE A 39 2.67 -10.74 2.89
C ILE A 39 2.17 -9.88 4.03
N LYS A 40 1.07 -9.16 3.81
CA LYS A 40 0.40 -8.34 4.83
C LYS A 40 -0.76 -9.13 5.43
N LEU A 41 -0.80 -9.22 6.76
CA LEU A 41 -1.82 -9.93 7.53
C LEU A 41 -2.59 -8.93 8.39
N GLU A 42 -3.92 -9.03 8.34
CA GLU A 42 -4.84 -8.30 9.20
C GLU A 42 -5.81 -9.28 9.85
N GLN A 43 -6.11 -9.14 11.13
CA GLN A 43 -7.12 -10.00 11.76
C GLN A 43 -8.49 -9.80 11.11
N ALA A 44 -9.14 -10.91 10.66
CA ALA A 44 -10.44 -10.84 9.96
C ALA A 44 -11.56 -10.27 10.86
N LYS A 45 -11.47 -10.47 12.16
CA LYS A 45 -12.42 -9.95 13.16
C LYS A 45 -12.06 -8.56 13.69
N THR A 46 -11.17 -7.82 13.02
CA THR A 46 -10.86 -6.44 13.44
C THR A 46 -12.09 -5.56 13.34
N ARG A 47 -12.20 -4.60 14.27
CA ARG A 47 -13.32 -3.64 14.30
C ARG A 47 -13.39 -2.77 13.04
N HIS A 48 -12.25 -2.52 12.40
CA HIS A 48 -12.11 -1.67 11.22
C HIS A 48 -11.24 -2.34 10.17
N PRO A 49 -11.77 -3.32 9.40
CA PRO A 49 -11.00 -4.01 8.38
C PRO A 49 -10.62 -3.06 7.24
N GLN A 50 -9.33 -2.96 6.95
CA GLN A 50 -8.81 -2.06 5.92
C GLN A 50 -8.10 -2.77 4.78
N LEU A 51 -7.61 -3.99 5.00
CA LEU A 51 -6.80 -4.70 4.02
C LEU A 51 -7.57 -5.01 2.72
N ALA A 52 -8.87 -5.34 2.84
CA ALA A 52 -9.75 -5.53 1.68
C ALA A 52 -9.90 -4.25 0.85
N PHE A 53 -10.04 -3.14 1.55
CA PHE A 53 -10.17 -1.83 0.96
C PHE A 53 -8.87 -1.39 0.28
N GLU A 54 -7.74 -1.58 0.94
CA GLU A 54 -6.42 -1.32 0.39
C GLU A 54 -6.15 -2.15 -0.88
N ALA A 55 -6.44 -3.45 -0.85
CA ALA A 55 -6.30 -4.33 -2.01
C ALA A 55 -7.15 -3.88 -3.22
N ARG A 56 -8.33 -3.31 -2.97
CA ARG A 56 -9.18 -2.73 -4.01
C ARG A 56 -8.51 -1.53 -4.69
N PHE A 57 -7.86 -0.65 -3.92
CA PHE A 57 -7.16 0.50 -4.52
C PHE A 57 -5.97 0.05 -5.36
N TYR A 58 -5.17 -0.90 -4.89
CA TYR A 58 -4.09 -1.46 -5.72
C TYR A 58 -4.61 -2.02 -7.04
N ARG A 59 -5.75 -2.72 -7.04
CA ARG A 59 -6.37 -3.23 -8.29
C ARG A 59 -6.80 -2.10 -9.23
N ILE A 60 -7.39 -1.02 -8.70
CA ILE A 60 -7.77 0.16 -9.48
C ILE A 60 -6.53 0.82 -10.10
N LEU A 61 -5.46 0.97 -9.34
CA LEU A 61 -4.23 1.62 -9.77
C LEU A 61 -3.47 0.78 -10.81
N ASN A 62 -3.49 -0.55 -10.68
CA ASN A 62 -2.83 -1.47 -11.61
C ASN A 62 -3.75 -1.93 -12.78
N ALA A 63 -4.98 -1.43 -12.88
CA ALA A 63 -5.85 -1.74 -14.00
C ALA A 63 -5.23 -1.28 -15.32
N GLY A 64 -5.00 -2.22 -16.26
CA GLY A 64 -4.37 -1.95 -17.54
C GLY A 64 -2.93 -2.44 -17.68
N GLY A 65 -2.41 -3.23 -16.71
CA GLY A 65 -1.14 -3.94 -16.89
C GLY A 65 0.00 -3.56 -15.95
N GLY A 66 -0.30 -2.93 -14.83
CA GLY A 66 0.71 -2.52 -13.85
C GLY A 66 1.45 -1.23 -14.23
N VAL A 67 1.84 -0.47 -13.25
CA VAL A 67 2.52 0.81 -13.42
C VAL A 67 3.75 0.85 -12.54
N VAL A 68 4.86 1.32 -13.07
CA VAL A 68 6.08 1.55 -12.29
C VAL A 68 5.76 2.50 -11.14
N GLY A 69 6.10 2.07 -9.91
CA GLY A 69 5.87 2.84 -8.70
C GLY A 69 4.57 2.52 -7.95
N ILE A 70 3.78 1.56 -8.44
CA ILE A 70 2.69 0.93 -7.70
C ILE A 70 2.99 -0.58 -7.63
N PRO A 71 3.09 -1.19 -6.44
CA PRO A 71 3.34 -2.62 -6.34
C PRO A 71 2.16 -3.45 -6.85
N ASN A 72 2.44 -4.61 -7.40
CA ASN A 72 1.41 -5.55 -7.86
C ASN A 72 0.87 -6.35 -6.67
N ILE A 73 -0.43 -6.62 -6.69
CA ILE A 73 -1.05 -7.59 -5.79
C ILE A 73 -1.07 -8.96 -6.47
N LEU A 74 -0.41 -9.92 -5.85
CA LEU A 74 -0.27 -11.28 -6.35
C LEU A 74 -1.37 -12.19 -5.82
N PHE A 75 -1.91 -11.88 -4.64
CA PHE A 75 -3.01 -12.61 -4.00
C PHE A 75 -3.71 -11.71 -2.97
N TYR A 76 -5.01 -11.88 -2.85
CA TYR A 76 -5.80 -11.39 -1.72
C TYR A 76 -6.89 -12.41 -1.39
N GLY A 77 -7.02 -12.75 -0.11
CA GLY A 77 -8.01 -13.71 0.38
C GLY A 77 -8.10 -13.75 1.90
N VAL A 78 -8.91 -14.68 2.40
CA VAL A 78 -9.04 -14.97 3.83
C VAL A 78 -8.41 -16.32 4.10
N GLU A 79 -7.50 -16.38 5.06
CA GLU A 79 -6.81 -17.58 5.49
C GLU A 79 -6.97 -17.73 7.02
N GLY A 80 -7.79 -18.69 7.44
CA GLY A 80 -8.12 -18.87 8.85
C GLY A 80 -8.74 -17.61 9.45
N GLU A 81 -8.08 -17.02 10.44
CA GLU A 81 -8.53 -15.82 11.14
C GLU A 81 -7.96 -14.51 10.55
N PHE A 82 -7.29 -14.55 9.38
CA PHE A 82 -6.63 -13.42 8.79
C PHE A 82 -7.15 -13.09 7.39
N ASN A 83 -7.33 -11.79 7.13
CA ASN A 83 -7.29 -11.24 5.78
C ASN A 83 -5.81 -11.18 5.36
N VAL A 84 -5.51 -11.64 4.16
CA VAL A 84 -4.14 -11.75 3.67
C VAL A 84 -4.01 -11.07 2.32
N MET A 85 -2.99 -10.25 2.15
CA MET A 85 -2.60 -9.65 0.88
C MET A 85 -1.14 -9.95 0.59
N VAL A 86 -0.87 -10.52 -0.59
CA VAL A 86 0.49 -10.79 -1.08
C VAL A 86 0.80 -9.83 -2.20
N MET A 87 1.96 -9.21 -2.14
CA MET A 87 2.38 -8.18 -3.08
C MET A 87 3.88 -8.23 -3.35
N ASP A 88 4.34 -7.45 -4.32
CA ASP A 88 5.76 -7.28 -4.60
C ASP A 88 6.51 -6.92 -3.32
N LEU A 89 7.66 -7.58 -3.07
CA LEU A 89 8.57 -7.16 -2.01
C LEU A 89 9.36 -5.95 -2.49
N LEU A 90 9.30 -4.88 -1.69
CA LEU A 90 10.04 -3.65 -1.92
C LEU A 90 11.25 -3.54 -0.98
N GLY A 91 12.08 -2.56 -1.25
CA GLY A 91 13.25 -2.21 -0.45
C GLY A 91 12.91 -1.28 0.72
N PRO A 92 13.91 -0.54 1.23
CA PRO A 92 13.74 0.39 2.34
C PRO A 92 12.83 1.57 1.96
N SER A 93 12.17 2.14 2.97
CA SER A 93 11.43 3.39 2.82
C SER A 93 12.36 4.60 2.67
N LEU A 94 11.81 5.72 2.20
CA LEU A 94 12.57 6.98 2.18
C LEU A 94 12.91 7.46 3.59
N GLU A 95 12.09 7.16 4.61
CA GLU A 95 12.41 7.47 6.01
C GLU A 95 13.59 6.63 6.51
N ASP A 96 13.63 5.31 6.17
CA ASP A 96 14.77 4.45 6.50
C ASP A 96 16.06 4.99 5.88
N LEU A 97 16.01 5.34 4.59
CA LEU A 97 17.17 5.89 3.88
C LEU A 97 17.59 7.26 4.40
N PHE A 98 16.63 8.12 4.71
CA PHE A 98 16.91 9.42 5.30
C PHE A 98 17.59 9.27 6.66
N SER A 99 17.09 8.36 7.50
CA SER A 99 17.70 8.04 8.79
C SER A 99 19.08 7.43 8.64
N PHE A 100 19.26 6.51 7.68
CA PHE A 100 20.56 5.90 7.34
C PHE A 100 21.62 6.94 6.89
N CYS A 101 21.19 8.03 6.27
CA CYS A 101 22.03 9.14 5.80
C CYS A 101 22.14 10.28 6.83
N ASP A 102 22.01 10.00 8.11
CA ASP A 102 22.09 10.99 9.22
C ASP A 102 21.13 12.19 9.00
N ARG A 103 19.95 11.91 8.45
CA ARG A 103 18.88 12.88 8.11
C ARG A 103 19.35 13.99 7.16
N LYS A 104 20.26 13.66 6.24
CA LYS A 104 20.78 14.58 5.23
C LYS A 104 20.82 13.89 3.86
N LEU A 105 20.18 14.48 2.89
CA LEU A 105 20.27 14.06 1.48
C LEU A 105 20.92 15.18 0.67
N SER A 106 21.70 14.81 -0.36
CA SER A 106 22.19 15.79 -1.32
C SER A 106 21.04 16.43 -2.09
N LEU A 107 21.23 17.67 -2.56
CA LEU A 107 20.23 18.34 -3.39
C LEU A 107 19.87 17.49 -4.63
N LYS A 108 20.87 16.86 -5.27
CA LYS A 108 20.65 15.95 -6.39
C LYS A 108 19.73 14.80 -6.03
N THR A 109 20.01 14.08 -4.92
CA THR A 109 19.17 12.98 -4.45
C THR A 109 17.75 13.45 -4.14
N THR A 110 17.62 14.59 -3.44
CA THR A 110 16.31 15.17 -3.12
C THR A 110 15.49 15.47 -4.36
N LEU A 111 16.10 16.09 -5.40
CA LEU A 111 15.40 16.41 -6.63
C LEU A 111 14.98 15.15 -7.41
N MET A 112 15.86 14.14 -7.52
CA MET A 112 15.56 12.87 -8.19
C MET A 112 14.42 12.12 -7.51
N VAL A 113 14.37 12.13 -6.18
CA VAL A 113 13.29 11.51 -5.41
C VAL A 113 12.00 12.30 -5.56
N ALA A 114 12.06 13.64 -5.45
CA ALA A 114 10.90 14.51 -5.55
C ALA A 114 10.21 14.38 -6.92
N GLU A 115 10.96 14.32 -8.01
CA GLU A 115 10.42 14.10 -9.36
C GLU A 115 9.61 12.80 -9.42
N GLN A 116 10.16 11.69 -8.92
CA GLN A 116 9.46 10.42 -8.90
C GLN A 116 8.22 10.45 -7.99
N MET A 117 8.32 11.03 -6.79
CA MET A 117 7.18 11.15 -5.87
C MET A 117 6.03 11.93 -6.51
N ILE A 118 6.31 13.08 -7.14
CA ILE A 118 5.31 13.89 -7.83
C ILE A 118 4.64 13.08 -8.95
N ALA A 119 5.42 12.38 -9.77
CA ALA A 119 4.90 11.54 -10.84
C ALA A 119 3.98 10.41 -10.31
N ARG A 120 4.30 9.82 -9.14
CA ARG A 120 3.44 8.80 -8.50
C ARG A 120 2.14 9.41 -7.97
N ILE A 121 2.21 10.58 -7.35
CA ILE A 121 1.04 11.30 -6.86
C ILE A 121 0.13 11.71 -8.02
N GLU A 122 0.68 12.27 -9.09
CA GLU A 122 -0.04 12.60 -10.31
C GLU A 122 -0.78 11.38 -10.87
N PHE A 123 -0.07 10.25 -10.98
CA PHE A 123 -0.69 8.99 -11.44
C PHE A 123 -1.87 8.57 -10.55
N VAL A 124 -1.71 8.57 -9.22
CA VAL A 124 -2.78 8.21 -8.28
C VAL A 124 -3.98 9.16 -8.45
N HIS A 125 -3.74 10.46 -8.57
CA HIS A 125 -4.80 11.46 -8.79
C HIS A 125 -5.48 11.30 -10.16
N SER A 126 -4.75 10.90 -11.21
CA SER A 126 -5.32 10.61 -12.54
C SER A 126 -6.36 9.48 -12.49
N LYS A 127 -6.23 8.54 -11.55
CA LYS A 127 -7.20 7.47 -11.28
C LYS A 127 -8.36 7.90 -10.37
N SER A 128 -8.50 9.22 -10.15
CA SER A 128 -9.53 9.82 -9.27
C SER A 128 -9.42 9.37 -7.80
N VAL A 129 -8.22 9.03 -7.36
CA VAL A 129 -7.88 8.57 -6.00
C VAL A 129 -6.96 9.59 -5.32
N ILE A 130 -7.17 9.82 -4.02
CA ILE A 130 -6.20 10.51 -3.15
C ILE A 130 -5.73 9.53 -2.07
N HIS A 131 -4.45 9.59 -1.74
CA HIS A 131 -3.80 8.68 -0.80
C HIS A 131 -4.14 9.00 0.67
N ARG A 132 -4.01 10.26 1.07
CA ARG A 132 -4.32 10.86 2.38
C ARG A 132 -3.34 10.52 3.53
N ASP A 133 -2.29 9.76 3.26
CA ASP A 133 -1.21 9.49 4.22
C ASP A 133 0.17 9.55 3.53
N MET A 134 0.41 10.65 2.81
CA MET A 134 1.69 10.89 2.13
C MET A 134 2.76 11.28 3.15
N LYS A 135 3.73 10.39 3.35
CA LYS A 135 4.88 10.57 4.24
C LYS A 135 6.05 9.72 3.74
N PRO A 136 7.31 10.02 4.14
CA PRO A 136 8.48 9.27 3.67
C PRO A 136 8.42 7.76 3.93
N ASP A 137 7.75 7.33 5.01
CA ASP A 137 7.53 5.90 5.33
C ASP A 137 6.72 5.16 4.26
N ASN A 138 5.83 5.86 3.54
CA ASN A 138 4.95 5.28 2.54
C ASN A 138 5.50 5.37 1.11
N PHE A 139 6.77 5.78 0.95
CA PHE A 139 7.53 5.70 -0.30
C PHE A 139 8.71 4.75 -0.12
N LEU A 140 8.69 3.63 -0.84
CA LEU A 140 9.72 2.60 -0.77
C LEU A 140 10.51 2.53 -2.07
N MET A 141 11.79 2.20 -1.97
CA MET A 141 12.58 1.88 -3.16
C MET A 141 12.19 0.51 -3.71
N GLY A 142 12.34 0.32 -4.99
CA GLY A 142 12.23 -1.02 -5.58
C GLY A 142 13.39 -1.94 -5.14
N THR A 143 13.40 -3.16 -5.67
CA THR A 143 14.45 -4.15 -5.41
C THR A 143 15.11 -4.60 -6.71
N GLY A 144 16.36 -5.07 -6.64
CA GLY A 144 17.13 -5.58 -7.77
C GLY A 144 17.21 -4.57 -8.93
N LYS A 145 16.81 -4.98 -10.13
CA LYS A 145 16.82 -4.10 -11.33
C LYS A 145 15.90 -2.88 -11.23
N LYS A 146 14.91 -2.92 -10.33
CA LYS A 146 13.98 -1.82 -10.07
C LYS A 146 14.39 -0.96 -8.88
N GLY A 147 15.58 -1.14 -8.30
CA GLY A 147 16.05 -0.47 -7.09
C GLY A 147 16.14 1.05 -7.18
N HIS A 148 16.14 1.62 -8.37
CA HIS A 148 16.15 3.08 -8.61
C HIS A 148 14.76 3.71 -8.74
N HIS A 149 13.70 2.89 -8.68
CA HIS A 149 12.32 3.38 -8.74
C HIS A 149 11.73 3.57 -7.34
N VAL A 150 11.03 4.68 -7.15
CA VAL A 150 10.23 4.98 -5.97
C VAL A 150 8.83 4.42 -6.15
N TYR A 151 8.35 3.67 -5.17
CA TYR A 151 7.01 3.10 -5.08
C TYR A 151 6.22 3.78 -3.98
N VAL A 152 4.94 4.02 -4.20
CA VAL A 152 4.02 4.46 -3.15
C VAL A 152 3.21 3.27 -2.65
N VAL A 153 3.09 3.15 -1.32
CA VAL A 153 2.43 2.03 -0.63
C VAL A 153 1.45 2.55 0.42
N ASP A 154 0.69 1.63 1.02
CA ASP A 154 -0.27 1.87 2.10
C ASP A 154 -1.46 2.75 1.68
N PHE A 155 -2.31 2.17 0.84
CA PHE A 155 -3.58 2.78 0.42
C PHE A 155 -4.74 2.52 1.40
N GLY A 156 -4.45 2.11 2.65
CA GLY A 156 -5.45 1.83 3.68
C GLY A 156 -6.34 3.04 4.01
N LEU A 157 -5.82 4.25 3.86
CA LEU A 157 -6.56 5.50 4.04
C LEU A 157 -6.99 6.15 2.72
N ALA A 158 -6.70 5.56 1.57
CA ALA A 158 -7.03 6.16 0.27
C ALA A 158 -8.52 6.38 0.07
N LYS A 159 -8.89 7.31 -0.81
CA LYS A 159 -10.28 7.61 -1.14
C LYS A 159 -10.42 8.05 -2.60
N LYS A 160 -11.54 7.66 -3.26
CA LYS A 160 -11.96 8.35 -4.48
C LYS A 160 -12.45 9.75 -4.11
N TYR A 161 -11.92 10.78 -4.76
CA TYR A 161 -12.25 12.18 -4.48
C TYR A 161 -13.14 12.81 -5.56
N ARG A 162 -13.28 12.14 -6.72
CA ARG A 162 -14.14 12.56 -7.81
C ARG A 162 -14.69 11.36 -8.57
N ASP A 163 -15.79 11.53 -9.28
CA ASP A 163 -16.31 10.56 -10.22
C ASP A 163 -15.33 10.41 -11.40
N PRO A 164 -14.92 9.19 -11.79
CA PRO A 164 -13.91 8.98 -12.83
C PRO A 164 -14.39 9.35 -14.24
N ARG A 165 -15.72 9.47 -14.49
CA ARG A 165 -16.29 9.81 -15.79
C ARG A 165 -16.61 11.29 -15.92
N THR A 166 -17.30 11.83 -14.92
CA THR A 166 -17.76 13.22 -14.94
C THR A 166 -16.74 14.19 -14.36
N HIS A 167 -15.74 13.69 -13.64
CA HIS A 167 -14.77 14.46 -12.84
C HIS A 167 -15.40 15.35 -11.78
N GLN A 168 -16.68 15.14 -11.48
CA GLN A 168 -17.36 15.87 -10.41
C GLN A 168 -16.78 15.46 -9.05
N HIS A 169 -16.36 16.44 -8.26
CA HIS A 169 -15.82 16.19 -6.92
C HIS A 169 -16.90 15.63 -5.99
N ILE A 170 -16.48 14.77 -5.03
CA ILE A 170 -17.38 14.28 -3.99
C ILE A 170 -17.95 15.47 -3.21
N PRO A 171 -19.24 15.40 -2.75
CA PRO A 171 -19.86 16.48 -2.01
C PRO A 171 -19.09 16.83 -0.73
N TYR A 172 -19.03 18.12 -0.41
CA TYR A 172 -18.57 18.58 0.89
C TYR A 172 -19.55 18.11 1.98
N LYS A 173 -19.02 17.49 3.05
CA LYS A 173 -19.80 17.05 4.21
C LYS A 173 -19.33 17.83 5.44
N GLU A 174 -20.18 18.71 5.97
CA GLU A 174 -19.95 19.35 7.27
C GLU A 174 -20.24 18.39 8.44
N GLY A 175 -19.56 18.58 9.56
CA GLY A 175 -19.97 18.05 10.85
C GLY A 175 -19.53 16.64 11.23
N LYS A 176 -18.70 15.95 10.47
CA LYS A 176 -18.00 14.77 11.02
C LYS A 176 -16.81 15.24 11.86
N LYS A 177 -17.01 15.27 13.20
CA LYS A 177 -15.89 15.41 14.13
C LYS A 177 -14.92 14.24 13.90
N PRO A 178 -13.58 14.48 13.93
CA PRO A 178 -12.64 13.38 14.08
C PRO A 178 -13.05 12.63 15.35
N ASP A 179 -13.22 11.32 15.27
CA ASP A 179 -13.27 10.50 16.46
C ASP A 179 -12.00 10.77 17.27
N GLY A 180 -12.10 10.72 18.60
CA GLY A 180 -11.08 11.20 19.53
C GLY A 180 -9.65 10.65 19.38
N ASN A 181 -9.38 9.85 18.35
CA ASN A 181 -8.07 9.32 17.97
C ASN A 181 -7.52 9.91 16.65
N GLY A 182 -8.10 10.98 16.13
CA GLY A 182 -7.62 11.60 14.89
C GLY A 182 -7.94 10.82 13.61
N THR A 183 -8.60 9.66 13.72
CA THR A 183 -9.02 8.87 12.58
C THR A 183 -10.31 9.44 12.02
N VAL A 184 -10.24 10.05 10.86
CA VAL A 184 -11.43 10.48 10.12
C VAL A 184 -12.17 9.23 9.64
N LEU A 185 -13.22 8.82 10.35
CA LEU A 185 -14.11 7.75 9.88
C LEU A 185 -14.81 8.21 8.61
N PHE A 186 -14.44 7.58 7.49
CA PHE A 186 -15.08 7.81 6.22
C PHE A 186 -16.23 6.82 6.06
N ASP A 187 -17.37 7.35 5.60
CA ASP A 187 -18.53 6.56 5.23
C ASP A 187 -18.14 5.58 4.11
N GLN A 188 -17.91 4.31 4.49
CA GLN A 188 -17.56 3.23 3.57
C GLN A 188 -18.76 2.79 2.71
N HIS A 189 -19.95 3.32 2.96
CA HIS A 189 -21.22 2.92 2.37
C HIS A 189 -21.82 3.92 1.40
N ALA A 190 -21.06 4.88 0.88
CA ALA A 190 -21.56 5.67 -0.24
C ALA A 190 -21.72 4.74 -1.45
N PRO A 191 -22.96 4.50 -1.95
CA PRO A 191 -23.17 3.61 -3.08
C PRO A 191 -22.56 4.24 -4.34
N TRP A 192 -21.54 3.59 -4.85
CA TRP A 192 -21.01 3.85 -6.17
C TRP A 192 -21.58 2.76 -7.07
N HIS A 193 -22.67 3.11 -7.77
CA HIS A 193 -23.20 2.29 -8.87
C HIS A 193 -22.25 2.29 -10.06
#